data_ffb924d78053c95e9a90b0e80bdede50
#
_entry.id   ffb924d78053c95e9a90b0e80bdede50
#
_cell.length_a   1.000
_cell.length_b   1.000
_cell.length_c   1.000
_cell.angle_alpha   90.00
_cell.angle_beta   90.00
_cell.angle_gamma   90.00
#
_symmetry.space_group_name_H-M   'P 1'
#
loop_
_entity.id
_entity.type
_entity.pdbx_description
1 polymer ?
#
loop_
_entity_poly.entity_id
_entity_poly.type
_entity_poly.pdbx_seq_one_letter_code
_entity_poly.pdbx_strand_id
1 'polypeptide(L)'
;MARNDKKIDAKGRFFIPAKQKEQLGSEVVVTNSLDVGYLCVYSKDHFENVVKMQLGKLNTMDANARKIKRAIIGEACEVSVDSQGRISVNSELWDRIGAKPGDEICVFNDDGKLDICTKAFYDDEDHDLSSIEGLETKYYVEGL
;
A
#
# COMPACT_ATOMS: atom_id res chain seq x y z
N MET A 1 6.30 15.57 5.69
CA MET A 1 7.03 14.38 5.20
C MET A 1 6.04 13.38 4.64
N ALA A 2 6.44 12.72 3.57
CA ALA A 2 5.60 11.71 2.93
C ALA A 2 5.60 10.36 3.66
N ARG A 3 6.57 10.12 4.54
CA ARG A 3 6.67 8.91 5.36
C ARG A 3 6.20 9.19 6.79
N ASN A 4 5.39 8.29 7.32
CA ASN A 4 4.99 8.28 8.72
C ASN A 4 5.25 6.90 9.30
N ASP A 5 5.78 6.84 10.51
CA ASP A 5 5.92 5.58 11.24
C ASP A 5 4.72 5.41 12.15
N LYS A 6 4.10 4.25 12.08
CA LYS A 6 2.92 3.90 12.86
C LYS A 6 3.13 2.54 13.51
N LYS A 7 2.28 2.20 14.47
CA LYS A 7 2.32 0.93 15.17
C LYS A 7 1.01 0.20 14.98
N ILE A 8 1.07 -1.11 14.73
CA ILE A 8 -0.10 -1.95 14.62
C ILE A 8 -0.58 -2.27 16.05
N ASP A 9 -1.82 -1.98 16.36
CA ASP A 9 -2.38 -2.25 17.68
C ASP A 9 -2.72 -3.74 17.85
N ALA A 10 -3.18 -4.12 19.04
CA ALA A 10 -3.48 -5.50 19.39
C ALA A 10 -4.57 -6.13 18.51
N LYS A 11 -5.40 -5.31 17.86
CA LYS A 11 -6.48 -5.76 16.97
C LYS A 11 -6.15 -5.66 15.49
N GLY A 12 -4.89 -5.40 15.16
CA GLY A 12 -4.46 -5.29 13.77
C GLY A 12 -4.80 -3.96 13.10
N ARG A 13 -5.04 -2.91 13.88
CA ARG A 13 -5.39 -1.59 13.37
C ARG A 13 -4.20 -0.65 13.43
N PHE A 14 -4.20 0.36 12.57
CA PHE A 14 -3.24 1.46 12.66
C PHE A 14 -3.93 2.77 12.30
N PHE A 15 -3.36 3.89 12.76
CA PHE A 15 -3.88 5.21 12.47
C PHE A 15 -3.44 5.66 11.09
N ILE A 16 -4.41 6.10 10.27
CA ILE A 16 -4.09 6.76 9.01
C ILE A 16 -3.41 8.10 9.35
N PRO A 17 -2.32 8.47 8.65
CA PRO A 17 -1.71 9.77 8.85
C PRO A 17 -2.73 10.89 8.65
N ALA A 18 -2.75 11.85 9.58
CA ALA A 18 -3.79 12.88 9.62
C ALA A 18 -3.95 13.65 8.30
N LYS A 19 -2.84 13.88 7.58
CA LYS A 19 -2.86 14.62 6.31
C LYS A 19 -3.56 13.85 5.18
N GLN A 20 -3.69 12.53 5.28
CA GLN A 20 -4.30 11.71 4.24
C GLN A 20 -5.74 11.34 4.52
N LYS A 21 -6.26 11.63 5.72
CA LYS A 21 -7.63 11.25 6.09
C LYS A 21 -8.68 11.82 5.15
N GLU A 22 -8.58 13.10 4.82
CA GLU A 22 -9.53 13.76 3.94
C GLU A 22 -9.47 13.19 2.53
N GLN A 23 -8.28 12.96 2.03
CA GLN A 23 -8.04 12.45 0.67
C GLN A 23 -8.50 11.02 0.51
N LEU A 24 -8.31 10.18 1.53
CA LEU A 24 -8.75 8.78 1.50
C LEU A 24 -10.25 8.62 1.73
N GLY A 25 -10.87 9.53 2.48
CA GLY A 25 -12.28 9.44 2.80
C GLY A 25 -12.58 8.44 3.90
N SER A 26 -13.86 8.09 4.06
CA SER A 26 -14.33 7.22 5.13
C SER A 26 -14.28 5.73 4.80
N GLU A 27 -14.19 5.38 3.52
CA GLU A 27 -14.11 3.99 3.05
C GLU A 27 -12.84 3.82 2.25
N VAL A 28 -12.05 2.81 2.60
CA VAL A 28 -10.79 2.52 1.94
C VAL A 28 -10.72 1.07 1.49
N VAL A 29 -9.77 0.79 0.61
CA VAL A 29 -9.49 -0.57 0.15
C VAL A 29 -8.03 -0.86 0.44
N VAL A 30 -7.80 -1.96 1.17
CA VAL A 30 -6.45 -2.46 1.47
C VAL A 30 -6.20 -3.66 0.58
N THR A 31 -5.07 -3.68 -0.10
CA THR A 31 -4.73 -4.77 -1.02
C THR A 31 -3.22 -4.94 -1.14
N ASN A 32 -2.83 -5.95 -1.89
CA ASN A 32 -1.41 -6.19 -2.19
C ASN A 32 -0.85 -5.10 -3.08
N SER A 33 0.46 -4.90 -2.97
CA SER A 33 1.23 -4.03 -3.85
C SER A 33 1.91 -4.85 -4.94
N LEU A 34 2.30 -4.19 -6.02
CA LEU A 34 3.23 -4.78 -7.00
C LEU A 34 4.64 -4.91 -6.42
N ASP A 35 4.94 -4.16 -5.37
CA ASP A 35 6.23 -4.24 -4.70
C ASP A 35 6.19 -5.27 -3.59
N VAL A 36 7.13 -6.22 -3.63
CA VAL A 36 7.23 -7.27 -2.61
C VAL A 36 7.49 -6.63 -1.24
N GLY A 37 6.74 -7.07 -0.24
CA GLY A 37 6.86 -6.57 1.13
C GLY A 37 5.96 -5.37 1.44
N TYR A 38 5.15 -4.90 0.48
CA TYR A 38 4.27 -3.76 0.67
C TYR A 38 2.79 -4.13 0.55
N LEU A 39 1.95 -3.38 1.24
CA LEU A 39 0.51 -3.30 1.01
C LEU A 39 0.17 -1.90 0.51
N CYS A 40 -0.95 -1.79 -0.17
CA CYS A 40 -1.49 -0.50 -0.63
C CYS A 40 -2.82 -0.20 0.04
N VAL A 41 -3.06 1.08 0.34
CA VAL A 41 -4.37 1.56 0.77
C VAL A 41 -4.82 2.64 -0.20
N TYR A 42 -5.99 2.44 -0.79
CA TYR A 42 -6.62 3.40 -1.71
C TYR A 42 -7.92 3.90 -1.10
N SER A 43 -8.36 5.10 -1.49
CA SER A 43 -9.76 5.44 -1.27
C SER A 43 -10.62 4.45 -2.06
N LYS A 44 -11.81 4.14 -1.55
CA LYS A 44 -12.74 3.25 -2.27
C LYS A 44 -13.06 3.80 -3.66
N ASP A 45 -13.29 5.09 -3.74
CA ASP A 45 -13.62 5.75 -5.00
C ASP A 45 -12.50 5.59 -6.03
N HIS A 46 -11.26 5.85 -5.65
CA HIS A 46 -10.11 5.69 -6.56
C HIS A 46 -9.93 4.23 -6.97
N PHE A 47 -10.07 3.30 -6.03
CA PHE A 47 -9.92 1.88 -6.33
C PHE A 47 -10.97 1.41 -7.35
N GLU A 48 -12.24 1.77 -7.12
CA GLU A 48 -13.33 1.34 -8.01
C GLU A 48 -13.26 2.01 -9.39
N ASN A 49 -12.96 3.30 -9.43
CA ASN A 49 -13.08 4.08 -10.67
C ASN A 49 -11.77 4.17 -11.47
N VAL A 50 -10.63 3.92 -10.86
CA VAL A 50 -9.34 4.02 -11.53
C VAL A 50 -8.60 2.69 -11.54
N VAL A 51 -8.30 2.13 -10.37
CA VAL A 51 -7.45 0.94 -10.27
C VAL A 51 -8.07 -0.26 -10.98
N LYS A 52 -9.33 -0.58 -10.65
CA LYS A 52 -10.04 -1.70 -11.31
C LYS A 52 -10.18 -1.49 -12.81
N MET A 53 -10.47 -0.27 -13.23
CA MET A 53 -10.62 0.01 -14.65
C MET A 53 -9.30 -0.16 -15.40
N GLN A 54 -8.21 0.33 -14.85
CA GLN A 54 -6.90 0.20 -15.51
C GLN A 54 -6.45 -1.26 -15.56
N LEU A 55 -6.63 -2.02 -14.47
CA LEU A 55 -6.33 -3.45 -14.46
C LEU A 55 -7.21 -4.24 -15.42
N GLY A 56 -8.46 -3.79 -15.62
CA GLY A 56 -9.38 -4.39 -16.57
C GLY A 56 -8.94 -4.29 -18.02
N LYS A 57 -8.04 -3.36 -18.33
CA LYS A 57 -7.48 -3.20 -19.67
C LYS A 57 -6.37 -4.20 -20.02
N LEU A 58 -5.87 -4.91 -19.02
CA LEU A 58 -4.82 -5.91 -19.24
C LEU A 58 -5.37 -7.10 -20.03
N ASN A 59 -4.50 -7.69 -20.85
CA ASN A 59 -4.87 -8.82 -21.68
C ASN A 59 -5.23 -10.05 -20.83
N THR A 60 -6.51 -10.45 -20.84
CA THR A 60 -7.00 -11.58 -20.05
C THR A 60 -6.41 -12.93 -20.48
N MET A 61 -5.83 -13.02 -21.66
CA MET A 61 -5.16 -14.22 -22.13
C MET A 61 -3.75 -14.39 -21.55
N ASP A 62 -3.19 -13.33 -20.98
CA ASP A 62 -1.88 -13.36 -20.36
C ASP A 62 -1.98 -13.88 -18.93
N ALA A 63 -1.27 -14.94 -18.61
CA ALA A 63 -1.27 -15.54 -17.27
C ALA A 63 -0.75 -14.57 -16.21
N ASN A 64 0.24 -13.75 -16.52
CA ASN A 64 0.78 -12.76 -15.59
C ASN A 64 -0.25 -11.65 -15.31
N ALA A 65 -0.99 -11.21 -16.31
CA ALA A 65 -2.06 -10.24 -16.13
C ALA A 65 -3.16 -10.80 -15.21
N ARG A 66 -3.54 -12.07 -15.40
CA ARG A 66 -4.52 -12.72 -14.51
C ARG A 66 -4.02 -12.81 -13.07
N LYS A 67 -2.72 -13.10 -12.89
CA LYS A 67 -2.09 -13.17 -11.57
C LYS A 67 -2.13 -11.82 -10.85
N ILE A 68 -1.80 -10.75 -11.56
CA ILE A 68 -1.86 -9.39 -11.02
C ILE A 68 -3.28 -9.05 -10.59
N LYS A 69 -4.27 -9.34 -11.44
CA LYS A 69 -5.67 -9.08 -11.11
C LYS A 69 -6.13 -9.80 -9.85
N ARG A 70 -5.76 -11.09 -9.71
CA ARG A 70 -6.11 -11.85 -8.49
C ARG A 70 -5.47 -11.25 -7.25
N ALA A 71 -4.20 -10.86 -7.32
CA ALA A 71 -3.47 -10.32 -6.18
C ALA A 71 -4.04 -8.96 -5.74
N ILE A 72 -4.38 -8.09 -6.67
CA ILE A 72 -4.76 -6.72 -6.34
C ILE A 72 -6.28 -6.58 -6.19
N ILE A 73 -7.07 -7.15 -7.09
CA ILE A 73 -8.53 -7.06 -7.01
C ILE A 73 -9.10 -8.21 -6.18
N GLY A 74 -8.62 -9.43 -6.42
CA GLY A 74 -9.17 -10.62 -5.78
C GLY A 74 -8.95 -10.69 -4.27
N GLU A 75 -7.86 -10.14 -3.78
CA GLU A 75 -7.53 -10.13 -2.35
C GLU A 75 -7.80 -8.78 -1.67
N ALA A 76 -8.41 -7.84 -2.39
CA ALA A 76 -8.72 -6.53 -1.85
C ALA A 76 -9.78 -6.61 -0.75
N CYS A 77 -9.59 -5.84 0.31
CA CYS A 77 -10.54 -5.74 1.42
C CYS A 77 -11.02 -4.32 1.58
N GLU A 78 -12.35 -4.12 1.55
CA GLU A 78 -12.95 -2.84 1.89
C GLU A 78 -13.01 -2.70 3.40
N VAL A 79 -12.61 -1.53 3.90
CA VAL A 79 -12.56 -1.25 5.34
C VAL A 79 -13.07 0.17 5.57
N SER A 80 -13.93 0.34 6.57
CA SER A 80 -14.34 1.67 7.03
C SER A 80 -13.28 2.24 7.97
N VAL A 81 -13.01 3.53 7.82
CA VAL A 81 -12.16 4.26 8.76
C VAL A 81 -12.99 4.51 10.01
N ASP A 82 -12.50 4.14 11.19
CA ASP A 82 -13.24 4.31 12.43
C ASP A 82 -13.26 5.78 12.89
N SER A 83 -14.03 6.05 13.94
CA SER A 83 -14.19 7.41 14.47
C SER A 83 -12.89 8.05 14.96
N GLN A 84 -11.88 7.24 15.24
CA GLN A 84 -10.57 7.72 15.69
C GLN A 84 -9.54 7.82 14.55
N GLY A 85 -9.94 7.49 13.32
CA GLY A 85 -9.04 7.55 12.16
C GLY A 85 -8.17 6.32 11.98
N ARG A 86 -8.60 5.18 12.50
CA ARG A 86 -7.90 3.91 12.34
C ARG A 86 -8.58 3.03 11.30
N ILE A 87 -7.80 2.17 10.67
CA ILE A 87 -8.33 1.10 9.84
C ILE A 87 -7.82 -0.25 10.33
N SER A 88 -8.68 -1.26 10.23
CA SER A 88 -8.31 -2.65 10.54
C SER A 88 -7.83 -3.33 9.26
N VAL A 89 -6.70 -4.00 9.33
CA VAL A 89 -6.20 -4.82 8.23
C VAL A 89 -6.28 -6.28 8.69
N ASN A 90 -6.82 -7.16 7.85
CA ASN A 90 -6.94 -8.55 8.22
C ASN A 90 -5.57 -9.21 8.37
N SER A 91 -5.52 -10.29 9.15
CA SER A 91 -4.26 -10.97 9.44
C SER A 91 -3.60 -11.56 8.20
N GLU A 92 -4.37 -11.98 7.22
CA GLU A 92 -3.80 -12.54 5.98
C GLU A 92 -3.00 -11.50 5.21
N LEU A 93 -3.51 -10.28 5.10
CA LEU A 93 -2.77 -9.20 4.44
C LEU A 93 -1.55 -8.78 5.26
N TRP A 94 -1.68 -8.70 6.60
CA TRP A 94 -0.52 -8.44 7.44
C TRP A 94 0.55 -9.52 7.26
N ASP A 95 0.14 -10.79 7.20
CA ASP A 95 1.06 -11.91 7.02
C ASP A 95 1.82 -11.83 5.68
N ARG A 96 1.19 -11.27 4.64
CA ARG A 96 1.84 -11.07 3.33
C ARG A 96 3.10 -10.22 3.42
N ILE A 97 3.15 -9.30 4.35
CA ILE A 97 4.31 -8.42 4.54
C ILE A 97 5.09 -8.75 5.82
N GLY A 98 4.78 -9.88 6.45
CA GLY A 98 5.47 -10.31 7.66
C GLY A 98 5.18 -9.45 8.88
N ALA A 99 4.03 -8.78 8.93
CA ALA A 99 3.63 -7.91 10.02
C ALA A 99 2.70 -8.62 11.00
N LYS A 100 2.74 -8.20 12.25
CA LYS A 100 1.86 -8.71 13.31
C LYS A 100 1.54 -7.59 14.29
N PRO A 101 0.50 -7.77 15.13
CA PRO A 101 0.19 -6.78 16.18
C PRO A 101 1.42 -6.44 17.03
N GLY A 102 1.62 -5.15 17.26
CA GLY A 102 2.76 -4.62 17.99
C GLY A 102 3.92 -4.17 17.12
N ASP A 103 3.97 -4.60 15.85
CA ASP A 103 5.04 -4.19 14.94
C ASP A 103 4.92 -2.73 14.53
N GLU A 104 6.06 -2.11 14.29
CA GLU A 104 6.12 -0.79 13.67
C GLU A 104 6.08 -0.93 12.14
N ILE A 105 5.38 -0.03 11.50
CA ILE A 105 5.25 0.04 10.05
C ILE A 105 5.64 1.41 9.54
N CYS A 106 6.14 1.44 8.31
CA CYS A 106 6.35 2.66 7.55
C CYS A 106 5.16 2.85 6.63
N VAL A 107 4.55 4.03 6.70
CA VAL A 107 3.41 4.40 5.85
C VAL A 107 3.85 5.54 4.95
N PHE A 108 3.91 5.28 3.66
CA PHE A 108 4.30 6.27 2.66
C PHE A 108 3.07 6.82 1.96
N ASN A 109 2.99 8.13 1.86
CA ASN A 109 1.96 8.77 1.05
C ASN A 109 2.48 8.93 -0.39
N ASP A 110 1.77 8.32 -1.32
CA ASP A 110 2.05 8.41 -2.74
C ASP A 110 0.80 8.92 -3.46
N ASP A 111 0.66 10.25 -3.48
CA ASP A 111 -0.43 10.97 -4.15
C ASP A 111 -1.84 10.42 -3.79
N GLY A 112 -2.09 10.29 -2.47
CA GLY A 112 -3.39 9.84 -1.96
C GLY A 112 -3.51 8.34 -1.78
N LYS A 113 -2.56 7.57 -2.29
CA LYS A 113 -2.41 6.16 -2.01
C LYS A 113 -1.41 6.00 -0.87
N LEU A 114 -1.62 5.02 -0.01
CA LEU A 114 -0.62 4.68 1.00
C LEU A 114 0.08 3.40 0.60
N ASP A 115 1.39 3.40 0.71
CA ASP A 115 2.23 2.18 0.63
C ASP A 115 2.71 1.86 2.03
N ILE A 116 2.55 0.61 2.45
CA ILE A 116 2.85 0.19 3.81
C ILE A 116 3.80 -1.00 3.79
N CYS A 117 4.87 -0.93 4.58
CA CYS A 117 5.74 -2.07 4.85
C CYS A 117 6.10 -2.08 6.32
N THR A 118 6.68 -3.19 6.81
CA THR A 118 7.22 -3.19 8.17
C THR A 118 8.45 -2.29 8.22
N LYS A 119 8.66 -1.66 9.38
CA LYS A 119 9.85 -0.83 9.58
C LYS A 119 11.12 -1.68 9.49
N ALA A 120 11.08 -2.91 10.01
CA ALA A 120 12.21 -3.83 9.94
C ALA A 120 12.59 -4.15 8.49
N PHE A 121 11.60 -4.47 7.64
CA PHE A 121 11.86 -4.73 6.22
C PHE A 121 12.47 -3.52 5.53
N TYR A 122 11.91 -2.34 5.75
CA TYR A 122 12.43 -1.13 5.11
C TYR A 122 13.85 -0.80 5.53
N ASP A 123 14.14 -0.86 6.85
CA ASP A 123 15.46 -0.53 7.37
C ASP A 123 16.53 -1.56 6.96
N ASP A 124 16.17 -2.85 6.93
CA ASP A 124 17.13 -3.92 6.72
C ASP A 124 17.32 -4.28 5.25
N GLU A 125 16.28 -4.15 4.42
CA GLU A 125 16.30 -4.68 3.06
C GLU A 125 16.01 -3.63 1.99
N ASP A 126 14.97 -2.83 2.13
CA ASP A 126 14.47 -2.01 1.03
C ASP A 126 15.04 -0.59 1.01
N HIS A 127 15.63 -0.14 2.07
CA HIS A 127 16.13 1.23 2.18
C HIS A 127 17.57 1.40 1.62
N ASP A 128 18.09 0.40 0.94
CA ASP A 128 19.42 0.45 0.34
C ASP A 128 19.44 1.43 -0.84
N LEU A 129 19.97 2.63 -0.60
CA LEU A 129 20.05 3.67 -1.61
C LEU A 129 20.98 3.32 -2.77
N SER A 130 21.89 2.35 -2.58
CA SER A 130 22.74 1.90 -3.69
C SER A 130 21.93 1.28 -4.82
N SER A 131 20.73 0.76 -4.53
CA SER A 131 19.85 0.17 -5.55
C SER A 131 19.32 1.19 -6.54
N ILE A 132 19.33 2.48 -6.20
CA ILE A 132 18.86 3.53 -7.12
C ILE A 132 20.01 4.20 -7.89
N GLU A 133 21.26 3.86 -7.57
CA GLU A 133 22.40 4.40 -8.32
C GLU A 133 22.33 3.96 -9.80
N GLY A 134 22.50 4.92 -10.68
CA GLY A 134 22.48 4.66 -12.13
C GLY A 134 21.09 4.57 -12.72
N LEU A 135 20.01 4.57 -11.93
CA LEU A 135 18.66 4.54 -12.48
C LEU A 135 18.34 5.79 -13.29
N GLU A 136 19.00 6.92 -13.03
CA GLU A 136 18.88 8.13 -13.83
C GLU A 136 19.29 7.92 -15.28
N THR A 137 20.06 6.87 -15.58
CA THR A 137 20.40 6.53 -16.97
C THR A 137 19.26 5.83 -17.70
N LYS A 138 18.29 5.27 -16.95
CA LYS A 138 17.11 4.60 -17.51
C LYS A 138 15.91 5.51 -17.63
N TYR A 139 15.81 6.49 -16.75
CA TYR A 139 14.65 7.36 -16.66
C TYR A 139 15.10 8.80 -16.64
N TYR A 140 14.45 9.61 -17.44
CA TYR A 140 14.65 11.06 -17.40
C TYR A 140 13.57 11.68 -16.52
N VAL A 141 13.99 12.39 -15.45
CA VAL A 141 13.08 13.09 -14.57
C VAL A 141 13.55 14.53 -14.44
N GLU A 142 12.80 15.44 -15.07
CA GLU A 142 13.15 16.85 -15.06
C GLU A 142 13.08 17.41 -13.64
N GLY A 143 14.13 18.14 -13.24
CA GLY A 143 14.18 18.77 -11.94
C GLY A 143 14.66 17.87 -10.81
N LEU A 144 14.89 16.58 -11.10
CA LEU A 144 15.44 15.67 -10.10
C LEU A 144 16.97 15.90 -9.96
#